data_18968222b640b783298c602232867185
#
_entry.id   18968222b640b783298c602232867185
#
_cell.length_a   1.000
_cell.length_b   1.000
_cell.length_c   1.000
_cell.angle_alpha   90.00
_cell.angle_beta   90.00
_cell.angle_gamma   90.00
#
_symmetry.space_group_name_H-M   'P 1'
#
loop_
_entity.id
_entity.type
_entity.pdbx_description
1 polymer ?
#
loop_
_entity_poly.entity_id
_entity_poly.type
_entity_poly.pdbx_seq_one_letter_code
_entity_poly.pdbx_strand_id
1 'polypeptide(L)'
;MKKTLLLAAALACTGAIAQEKEIWACQQVEGTMLDWEGGSWKQYLKALQPLLLTLGEDIAYVKQGDVETTLSCSKHERLQNISCLNSIMSMHLYFSTDTARLGKSNLFGATSTGDRRDSVSAEIYNCTKF
;
A
#
# COMPACT_ATOMS: atom_id res chain seq x y z
N MET A 1 -23.21 -44.34 48.74
CA MET A 1 -22.12 -43.36 48.49
C MET A 1 -22.15 -42.95 47.02
N LYS A 2 -22.74 -41.81 46.71
CA LYS A 2 -22.83 -41.27 45.32
C LYS A 2 -21.65 -40.33 45.13
N LYS A 3 -20.70 -40.68 44.26
CA LYS A 3 -19.61 -39.79 43.83
C LYS A 3 -20.07 -38.95 42.67
N THR A 4 -20.27 -37.67 42.93
CA THR A 4 -20.58 -36.66 41.89
C THR A 4 -19.27 -36.22 41.22
N LEU A 5 -19.08 -36.58 39.96
CA LEU A 5 -17.98 -36.06 39.13
C LEU A 5 -18.39 -34.67 38.60
N LEU A 6 -17.74 -33.64 39.11
CA LEU A 6 -17.82 -32.28 38.52
C LEU A 6 -16.87 -32.20 37.32
N LEU A 7 -17.45 -32.15 36.14
CA LEU A 7 -16.74 -31.89 34.90
C LEU A 7 -16.58 -30.37 34.75
N ALA A 8 -15.39 -29.84 35.04
CA ALA A 8 -15.06 -28.44 34.77
C ALA A 8 -14.76 -28.27 33.26
N ALA A 9 -15.70 -27.72 32.51
CA ALA A 9 -15.49 -27.32 31.15
C ALA A 9 -14.66 -26.00 31.11
N ALA A 10 -13.37 -26.12 30.83
CA ALA A 10 -12.53 -24.95 30.55
C ALA A 10 -12.91 -24.40 29.18
N LEU A 11 -13.66 -23.31 29.15
CA LEU A 11 -13.84 -22.49 27.94
C LEU A 11 -12.50 -21.82 27.66
N ALA A 12 -11.72 -22.39 26.74
CA ALA A 12 -10.60 -21.70 26.11
C ALA A 12 -11.19 -20.60 25.16
N CYS A 13 -11.33 -19.38 25.68
CA CYS A 13 -11.52 -18.21 24.86
C CYS A 13 -10.22 -18.00 24.08
N THR A 14 -10.12 -18.56 22.87
CA THR A 14 -9.14 -18.14 21.87
C THR A 14 -9.56 -16.75 21.41
N GLY A 15 -9.09 -15.73 22.13
CA GLY A 15 -9.19 -14.35 21.68
C GLY A 15 -8.47 -14.25 20.34
N ALA A 16 -9.22 -14.12 19.26
CA ALA A 16 -8.67 -13.69 18.00
C ALA A 16 -8.07 -12.30 18.26
N ILE A 17 -6.74 -12.22 18.33
CA ILE A 17 -6.03 -10.94 18.38
C ILE A 17 -6.38 -10.26 17.07
N ALA A 18 -7.29 -9.29 17.12
CA ALA A 18 -7.59 -8.46 15.98
C ALA A 18 -6.29 -7.73 15.63
N GLN A 19 -5.71 -8.07 14.48
CA GLN A 19 -4.46 -7.50 14.03
C GLN A 19 -4.67 -6.00 13.82
N GLU A 20 -3.92 -5.21 14.57
CA GLU A 20 -4.04 -3.76 14.58
C GLU A 20 -3.62 -3.20 13.22
N LYS A 21 -4.59 -2.66 12.47
CA LYS A 21 -4.32 -2.01 11.20
C LYS A 21 -3.85 -0.59 11.48
N GLU A 22 -2.74 -0.21 10.89
CA GLU A 22 -2.24 1.16 10.94
C GLU A 22 -2.79 1.97 9.77
N ILE A 23 -3.35 3.14 10.06
CA ILE A 23 -3.91 4.03 9.05
C ILE A 23 -3.07 5.30 8.98
N TRP A 24 -2.69 5.69 7.77
CA TRP A 24 -1.87 6.84 7.47
C TRP A 24 -2.53 7.73 6.42
N ALA A 25 -2.67 9.02 6.72
CA ALA A 25 -3.05 10.02 5.73
C ALA A 25 -1.81 10.58 5.06
N CYS A 26 -1.70 10.44 3.75
CA CYS A 26 -0.52 10.82 2.98
C CYS A 26 -0.85 11.97 2.02
N GLN A 27 -0.11 13.07 2.15
CA GLN A 27 -0.20 14.22 1.25
C GLN A 27 0.91 14.14 0.23
N GLN A 28 0.55 14.14 -1.05
CA GLN A 28 1.53 14.17 -2.12
C GLN A 28 2.27 15.51 -2.11
N VAL A 29 3.60 15.45 -2.11
CA VAL A 29 4.45 16.64 -2.15
C VAL A 29 5.08 16.87 -3.51
N GLU A 30 5.29 15.80 -4.27
CA GLU A 30 5.85 15.85 -5.61
C GLU A 30 5.40 14.65 -6.45
N GLY A 31 5.32 14.82 -7.77
CA GLY A 31 5.01 13.72 -8.67
C GLY A 31 5.29 14.08 -10.12
N THR A 32 5.79 13.10 -10.84
CA THR A 32 6.03 13.19 -12.29
C THR A 32 5.38 12.02 -13.02
N MET A 33 5.03 12.25 -14.26
CA MET A 33 4.45 11.25 -15.14
C MET A 33 5.12 11.33 -16.51
N LEU A 34 5.37 10.17 -17.11
CA LEU A 34 5.80 10.05 -18.50
C LEU A 34 4.67 9.38 -19.27
N ASP A 35 4.18 10.04 -20.28
CA ASP A 35 3.18 9.49 -21.21
C ASP A 35 3.79 9.26 -22.59
N TRP A 36 3.41 8.13 -23.22
CA TRP A 36 3.79 7.85 -24.59
C TRP A 36 2.80 8.50 -25.54
N GLU A 37 3.25 9.53 -26.26
CA GLU A 37 2.44 10.28 -27.21
C GLU A 37 3.17 10.51 -28.52
N GLY A 38 2.54 10.16 -29.64
CA GLY A 38 3.07 10.45 -30.98
C GLY A 38 4.44 9.85 -31.26
N GLY A 39 4.77 8.67 -30.69
CA GLY A 39 6.04 7.97 -30.91
C GLY A 39 7.18 8.42 -29.99
N SER A 40 6.90 9.17 -28.93
CA SER A 40 7.91 9.60 -27.94
C SER A 40 7.35 9.71 -26.54
N TRP A 41 8.22 9.59 -25.53
CA TRP A 41 7.88 9.86 -24.13
C TRP A 41 7.84 11.36 -23.86
N LYS A 42 6.76 11.83 -23.24
CA LYS A 42 6.61 13.22 -22.80
C LYS A 42 6.44 13.26 -21.28
N GLN A 43 7.16 14.17 -20.65
CA GLN A 43 7.10 14.37 -19.21
C GLN A 43 6.02 15.39 -18.85
N TYR A 44 5.23 15.07 -17.83
CA TYR A 44 4.22 15.93 -17.24
C TYR A 44 4.40 15.99 -15.72
N LEU A 45 4.09 17.15 -15.14
CA LEU A 45 3.92 17.26 -13.71
C LEU A 45 2.56 16.65 -13.35
N LYS A 46 2.56 15.75 -12.38
CA LYS A 46 1.34 15.13 -11.91
C LYS A 46 0.64 16.02 -10.89
N ALA A 47 -0.67 16.18 -11.04
CA ALA A 47 -1.48 16.90 -10.07
C ALA A 47 -1.35 16.24 -8.68
N LEU A 48 -1.15 17.06 -7.65
CA LEU A 48 -1.00 16.60 -6.27
C LEU A 48 -2.33 16.02 -5.77
N GLN A 49 -2.30 14.78 -5.30
CA GLN A 49 -3.48 14.08 -4.80
C GLN A 49 -3.15 13.39 -3.47
N PRO A 50 -3.98 13.57 -2.43
CA PRO A 50 -3.82 12.82 -1.19
C PRO A 50 -4.19 11.35 -1.39
N LEU A 51 -3.64 10.49 -0.54
CA LEU A 51 -4.06 9.10 -0.42
C LEU A 51 -4.19 8.66 1.04
N LEU A 52 -4.98 7.64 1.27
CA LEU A 52 -5.07 6.93 2.54
C LEU A 52 -4.36 5.59 2.40
N LEU A 53 -3.39 5.33 3.28
CA LEU A 53 -2.66 4.07 3.36
C LEU A 53 -3.11 3.32 4.61
N THR A 54 -3.61 2.10 4.45
CA THR A 54 -3.92 1.19 5.55
C THR A 54 -2.94 0.03 5.49
N LEU A 55 -2.13 -0.14 6.53
CA LEU A 55 -1.13 -1.20 6.64
C LEU A 55 -1.65 -2.33 7.51
N GLY A 56 -1.63 -3.54 6.98
CA GLY A 56 -1.77 -4.79 7.72
C GLY A 56 -0.40 -5.47 7.90
N GLU A 57 -0.40 -6.78 8.13
CA GLU A 57 0.85 -7.55 8.30
C GLU A 57 1.61 -7.70 6.98
N ASP A 58 0.95 -8.23 5.98
CA ASP A 58 1.49 -8.54 4.64
C ASP A 58 0.67 -7.91 3.51
N ILE A 59 -0.29 -7.08 3.86
CA ILE A 59 -1.21 -6.43 2.90
C ILE A 59 -1.32 -4.96 3.24
N ALA A 60 -1.31 -4.12 2.21
CA ALA A 60 -1.69 -2.72 2.30
C ALA A 60 -2.89 -2.43 1.40
N TYR A 61 -3.69 -1.47 1.84
CA TYR A 61 -4.77 -0.88 1.04
C TYR A 61 -4.44 0.58 0.80
N VAL A 62 -4.47 0.98 -0.45
CA VAL A 62 -4.27 2.38 -0.86
C VAL A 62 -5.56 2.90 -1.45
N LYS A 63 -6.11 3.92 -0.84
CA LYS A 63 -7.27 4.63 -1.36
C LYS A 63 -6.87 6.02 -1.85
N GLN A 64 -7.11 6.29 -3.12
CA GLN A 64 -6.87 7.59 -3.75
C GLN A 64 -8.12 7.99 -4.53
N GLY A 65 -8.81 9.03 -4.06
CA GLY A 65 -10.16 9.34 -4.52
C GLY A 65 -11.12 8.18 -4.26
N ASP A 66 -11.84 7.74 -5.29
CA ASP A 66 -12.79 6.62 -5.21
C ASP A 66 -12.15 5.25 -5.52
N VAL A 67 -10.86 5.23 -5.84
CA VAL A 67 -10.13 4.00 -6.19
C VAL A 67 -9.42 3.45 -4.98
N GLU A 68 -9.67 2.16 -4.68
CA GLU A 68 -8.93 1.40 -3.69
C GLU A 68 -8.13 0.29 -4.36
N THR A 69 -6.86 0.18 -4.00
CA THR A 69 -5.93 -0.82 -4.53
C THR A 69 -5.34 -1.62 -3.38
N THR A 70 -5.34 -2.94 -3.51
CA THR A 70 -4.71 -3.87 -2.57
C THR A 70 -3.31 -4.23 -3.05
N LEU A 71 -2.33 -4.22 -2.14
CA LEU A 71 -0.95 -4.58 -2.42
C LEU A 71 -0.46 -5.63 -1.44
N SER A 72 0.40 -6.54 -1.90
CA SER A 72 1.13 -7.47 -1.04
C SER A 72 2.39 -6.80 -0.53
N CYS A 73 2.68 -6.92 0.76
CA CYS A 73 3.76 -6.21 1.43
C CYS A 73 4.80 -7.13 2.04
N SER A 74 6.04 -6.63 2.10
CA SER A 74 7.15 -7.22 2.85
C SER A 74 7.78 -6.15 3.74
N LYS A 75 8.02 -6.50 5.00
CA LYS A 75 8.68 -5.61 5.97
C LYS A 75 10.18 -5.87 5.99
N HIS A 76 10.96 -4.81 5.98
CA HIS A 76 12.41 -4.82 6.09
C HIS A 76 12.81 -4.21 7.43
N GLU A 77 12.92 -5.04 8.47
CA GLU A 77 13.15 -4.60 9.85
C GLU A 77 14.40 -3.73 10.02
N ARG A 78 15.52 -4.09 9.35
CA ARG A 78 16.76 -3.32 9.44
C ARG A 78 16.66 -1.89 8.88
N LEU A 79 15.78 -1.67 7.91
CA LEU A 79 15.60 -0.39 7.23
C LEU A 79 14.35 0.35 7.72
N GLN A 80 13.56 -0.28 8.58
CA GLN A 80 12.24 0.19 9.00
C GLN A 80 11.35 0.61 7.82
N ASN A 81 11.48 -0.13 6.72
CA ASN A 81 10.75 0.12 5.49
C ASN A 81 9.80 -1.02 5.19
N ILE A 82 8.68 -0.66 4.59
CA ILE A 82 7.69 -1.58 4.06
C ILE A 82 7.66 -1.41 2.56
N SER A 83 7.85 -2.51 1.83
CA SER A 83 7.74 -2.55 0.37
C SER A 83 6.46 -3.29 0.00
N CYS A 84 5.60 -2.67 -0.79
CA CYS A 84 4.33 -3.25 -1.22
C CYS A 84 4.22 -3.22 -2.74
N LEU A 85 3.67 -4.29 -3.32
CA LEU A 85 3.54 -4.46 -4.76
C LEU A 85 2.13 -4.92 -5.13
N ASN A 86 1.56 -4.31 -6.17
CA ASN A 86 0.46 -4.87 -6.94
C ASN A 86 0.98 -5.20 -8.34
N SER A 87 1.15 -6.48 -8.64
CA SER A 87 1.74 -6.94 -9.91
C SER A 87 0.83 -6.70 -11.12
N ILE A 88 -0.50 -6.70 -10.93
CA ILE A 88 -1.47 -6.49 -12.02
C ILE A 88 -1.41 -5.04 -12.51
N MET A 89 -1.30 -4.09 -11.58
CA MET A 89 -1.24 -2.65 -11.88
C MET A 89 0.20 -2.14 -11.98
N SER A 90 1.20 -3.00 -11.80
CA SER A 90 2.62 -2.61 -11.72
C SER A 90 2.87 -1.44 -10.77
N MET A 91 2.06 -1.37 -9.70
CA MET A 91 2.18 -0.34 -8.67
C MET A 91 3.12 -0.84 -7.58
N HIS A 92 4.08 -0.01 -7.23
CA HIS A 92 5.03 -0.28 -6.15
C HIS A 92 5.01 0.86 -5.14
N LEU A 93 4.96 0.50 -3.86
CA LEU A 93 5.05 1.43 -2.74
C LEU A 93 6.26 1.10 -1.89
N TYR A 94 6.94 2.15 -1.46
CA TYR A 94 7.94 2.11 -0.40
C TYR A 94 7.51 3.07 0.71
N PHE A 95 7.29 2.54 1.92
CA PHE A 95 6.91 3.34 3.07
C PHE A 95 7.94 3.20 4.18
N SER A 96 8.46 4.33 4.66
CA SER A 96 9.34 4.39 5.82
C SER A 96 8.53 4.83 7.05
N THR A 97 8.47 3.96 8.05
CA THR A 97 7.80 4.25 9.32
C THR A 97 8.54 5.30 10.15
N ASP A 98 9.87 5.39 10.00
CA ASP A 98 10.71 6.36 10.70
C ASP A 98 10.47 7.79 10.23
N THR A 99 10.46 7.98 8.93
CA THR A 99 10.36 9.31 8.32
C THR A 99 8.94 9.67 7.95
N ALA A 100 7.99 8.73 8.06
CA ALA A 100 6.62 8.84 7.60
C ALA A 100 6.53 9.30 6.13
N ARG A 101 7.47 8.82 5.28
CA ARG A 101 7.52 9.12 3.85
C ARG A 101 7.11 7.90 3.04
N LEU A 102 6.32 8.17 2.00
CA LEU A 102 5.87 7.18 1.05
C LEU A 102 6.35 7.54 -0.36
N GLY A 103 7.02 6.60 -1.01
CA GLY A 103 7.26 6.62 -2.45
C GLY A 103 6.28 5.69 -3.15
N LYS A 104 5.64 6.17 -4.21
CA LYS A 104 4.74 5.38 -5.06
C LYS A 104 5.22 5.47 -6.49
N SER A 105 5.32 4.33 -7.17
CA SER A 105 5.57 4.27 -8.60
C SER A 105 4.54 3.40 -9.30
N ASN A 106 4.26 3.73 -10.55
CA ASN A 106 3.44 2.92 -11.43
C ASN A 106 4.16 2.81 -12.77
N LEU A 107 4.46 1.57 -13.18
CA LEU A 107 5.18 1.25 -14.41
C LEU A 107 4.27 0.57 -15.44
N PHE A 108 2.96 0.62 -15.24
CA PHE A 108 2.00 0.02 -16.16
C PHE A 108 2.12 0.66 -17.54
N GLY A 109 2.33 -0.18 -18.54
CA GLY A 109 2.49 0.27 -19.91
C GLY A 109 3.92 0.63 -20.33
N ALA A 110 4.90 0.67 -19.42
CA ALA A 110 6.29 0.99 -19.75
C ALA A 110 6.91 0.05 -20.83
N THR A 111 6.35 -1.14 -20.98
CA THR A 111 6.79 -2.18 -21.92
C THR A 111 5.74 -2.49 -23.00
N SER A 112 4.63 -1.80 -23.02
CA SER A 112 3.58 -1.98 -24.02
C SER A 112 4.03 -1.37 -25.36
N THR A 113 3.85 -2.11 -26.43
CA THR A 113 4.26 -1.69 -27.78
C THR A 113 3.06 -1.36 -28.68
N GLY A 114 1.94 -0.97 -28.10
CA GLY A 114 0.69 -0.71 -28.81
C GLY A 114 0.28 0.76 -28.85
N ASP A 115 -0.81 1.05 -29.58
CA ASP A 115 -1.42 2.38 -29.70
C ASP A 115 -2.10 2.91 -28.43
N ARG A 116 -1.87 2.24 -27.29
CA ARG A 116 -2.43 2.65 -26.00
C ARG A 116 -1.56 3.73 -25.37
N ARG A 117 -2.19 4.65 -24.67
CA ARG A 117 -1.49 5.63 -23.83
C ARG A 117 -0.82 4.90 -22.67
N ASP A 118 0.44 4.59 -22.85
CA ASP A 118 1.27 4.04 -21.79
C ASP A 118 1.71 5.19 -20.90
N SER A 119 1.66 4.98 -19.58
CA SER A 119 2.10 5.97 -18.60
C SER A 119 2.98 5.33 -17.53
N VAL A 120 3.97 6.08 -17.11
CA VAL A 120 4.85 5.74 -15.98
C VAL A 120 4.80 6.90 -15.01
N SER A 121 4.59 6.65 -13.72
CA SER A 121 4.58 7.71 -12.72
C SER A 121 5.45 7.40 -11.51
N ALA A 122 5.97 8.46 -10.90
CA ALA A 122 6.63 8.42 -9.60
C ALA A 122 6.11 9.58 -8.74
N GLU A 123 5.77 9.29 -7.50
CA GLU A 123 5.13 10.22 -6.58
C GLU A 123 5.73 10.09 -5.18
N ILE A 124 5.90 11.21 -4.48
CA ILE A 124 6.40 11.27 -3.11
C ILE A 124 5.33 11.89 -2.21
N TYR A 125 5.15 11.31 -1.04
CA TYR A 125 4.17 11.73 -0.04
C TYR A 125 4.81 11.88 1.34
N ASN A 126 4.31 12.84 2.10
CA ASN A 126 4.48 12.90 3.55
C ASN A 126 3.21 12.38 4.22
N CYS A 127 3.36 11.49 5.18
CA CYS A 127 2.24 10.81 5.83
C CYS A 127 2.14 11.17 7.30
N THR A 128 0.92 11.13 7.83
CA THR A 128 0.62 11.29 9.26
C THR A 128 -0.21 10.09 9.71
N LYS A 129 0.17 9.46 10.81
CA LYS A 129 -0.58 8.35 11.40
C LYS A 129 -1.84 8.86 12.09
N PHE A 130 -2.95 8.14 11.92
CA PHE A 130 -4.19 8.34 12.68
C PHE A 130 -4.15 7.60 14.02
#